data_5d7e48713e7b251bd15f7370439cd66c
#
_entry.id   5d7e48713e7b251bd15f7370439cd66c
#
_cell.length_a   1.000
_cell.length_b   1.000
_cell.length_c   1.000
_cell.angle_alpha   90.00
_cell.angle_beta   90.00
_cell.angle_gamma   90.00
#
_symmetry.space_group_name_H-M   'P 1'
#
loop_
_entity.id
_entity.type
_entity.pdbx_description
1 polymer ?
#
loop_
_entity_poly.entity_id
_entity_poly.type
_entity_poly.pdbx_seq_one_letter_code
_entity_poly.pdbx_strand_id
1 'polypeptide(L)'
;VRQRSYEWSDPRILADAVTGMDGIEFLKRIGTGDLPPPPAAQTTGIVPVEVGDGWARFELEPAEWHYNPLGTVHGGILSTLADTALGCAVHTKLPAGTGYTSLDLTIKFTRAATVDSGLLTCEGTVVTIGRRTATAEARITDGSGRMIAHAVTTCLLIPSD
;
A
#
# COMPACT_ATOMS: atom_id res chain seq x y z
N VAL A 1 -30.31 -2.66 -6.66
CA VAL A 1 -29.18 -3.37 -6.01
C VAL A 1 -27.98 -3.29 -6.93
N ARG A 2 -26.81 -2.90 -6.38
CA ARG A 2 -25.52 -2.90 -7.08
C ARG A 2 -24.74 -4.16 -6.71
N GLN A 3 -23.86 -4.61 -7.58
CA GLN A 3 -23.07 -5.83 -7.38
C GLN A 3 -21.61 -5.56 -7.77
N ARG A 4 -20.68 -6.18 -7.05
CA ARG A 4 -19.24 -6.25 -7.36
C ARG A 4 -18.77 -7.69 -7.20
N SER A 5 -17.95 -8.16 -8.12
CA SER A 5 -17.22 -9.43 -8.00
C SER A 5 -15.73 -9.19 -8.14
N TYR A 6 -14.92 -9.98 -7.46
CA TYR A 6 -13.47 -10.00 -7.58
C TYR A 6 -12.94 -11.37 -7.20
N GLU A 7 -11.73 -11.67 -7.64
CA GLU A 7 -11.05 -12.93 -7.41
C GLU A 7 -9.70 -12.70 -6.76
N TRP A 8 -9.17 -13.69 -6.08
CA TRP A 8 -7.82 -13.65 -5.53
C TRP A 8 -7.13 -15.00 -5.66
N SER A 9 -5.81 -15.00 -5.76
CA SER A 9 -4.97 -16.19 -5.75
C SER A 9 -4.70 -16.66 -4.33
N ASP A 10 -4.28 -17.92 -4.20
CA ASP A 10 -3.86 -18.49 -2.90
C ASP A 10 -2.76 -17.62 -2.28
N PRO A 11 -2.99 -17.03 -1.08
CA PRO A 11 -2.02 -16.13 -0.44
C PRO A 11 -0.69 -16.81 -0.10
N ARG A 12 -0.64 -18.17 -0.04
CA ARG A 12 0.60 -18.90 0.20
C ARG A 12 1.63 -18.71 -0.89
N ILE A 13 1.21 -18.44 -2.12
CA ILE A 13 2.13 -18.14 -3.24
C ILE A 13 3.05 -16.96 -2.88
N LEU A 14 2.49 -15.91 -2.30
CA LEU A 14 3.26 -14.74 -1.87
C LEU A 14 4.08 -15.01 -0.61
N ALA A 15 3.49 -15.71 0.36
CA ALA A 15 4.18 -16.07 1.60
C ALA A 15 5.42 -16.93 1.36
N ASP A 16 5.36 -17.85 0.40
CA ASP A 16 6.49 -18.70 0.03
C ASP A 16 7.55 -17.94 -0.78
N ALA A 17 7.12 -17.00 -1.63
CA ALA A 17 8.03 -16.24 -2.50
C ALA A 17 8.83 -15.16 -1.75
N VAL A 18 8.21 -14.50 -0.75
CA VAL A 18 8.76 -13.31 -0.09
C VAL A 18 10.08 -13.56 0.64
N THR A 19 10.31 -14.77 1.13
CA THR A 19 11.53 -15.12 1.87
C THR A 19 12.73 -15.38 0.96
N GLY A 20 12.50 -15.67 -0.32
CA GLY A 20 13.52 -16.12 -1.27
C GLY A 20 14.17 -15.00 -2.11
N MET A 21 13.74 -13.75 -1.96
CA MET A 21 14.26 -12.65 -2.76
C MET A 21 14.23 -11.32 -2.01
N ASP A 22 15.01 -10.35 -2.47
CA ASP A 22 14.99 -9.00 -1.91
C ASP A 22 13.62 -8.35 -2.10
N GLY A 23 13.21 -7.50 -1.15
CA GLY A 23 11.89 -6.89 -1.16
C GLY A 23 11.57 -6.10 -2.42
N ILE A 24 12.55 -5.39 -2.98
CA ILE A 24 12.34 -4.65 -4.24
C ILE A 24 12.09 -5.59 -5.43
N GLU A 25 12.76 -6.73 -5.49
CA GLU A 25 12.55 -7.75 -6.53
C GLU A 25 11.16 -8.37 -6.38
N PHE A 26 10.77 -8.72 -5.15
CA PHE A 26 9.46 -9.27 -4.84
C PHE A 26 8.33 -8.33 -5.30
N LEU A 27 8.43 -7.04 -4.97
CA LEU A 27 7.42 -6.05 -5.35
C LEU A 27 7.37 -5.79 -6.86
N LYS A 28 8.53 -5.80 -7.54
CA LYS A 28 8.59 -5.69 -9.01
C LYS A 28 7.88 -6.85 -9.68
N ARG A 29 8.04 -8.08 -9.19
CA ARG A 29 7.36 -9.26 -9.73
C ARG A 29 5.84 -9.22 -9.56
N ILE A 30 5.35 -8.62 -8.47
CA ILE A 30 3.90 -8.34 -8.32
C ILE A 30 3.47 -7.30 -9.36
N GLY A 31 4.25 -6.24 -9.56
CA GLY A 31 3.95 -5.19 -10.53
C GLY A 31 3.96 -5.66 -11.99
N THR A 32 4.81 -6.63 -12.35
CA THR A 32 4.86 -7.22 -13.70
C THR A 32 3.85 -8.35 -13.93
N GLY A 33 3.21 -8.85 -12.85
CA GLY A 33 2.29 -9.98 -12.92
C GLY A 33 2.95 -11.36 -12.84
N ASP A 34 4.28 -11.43 -12.60
CA ASP A 34 4.99 -12.70 -12.37
C ASP A 34 4.61 -13.32 -11.01
N LEU A 35 4.16 -12.50 -10.08
CA LEU A 35 3.52 -12.90 -8.83
C LEU A 35 2.10 -12.29 -8.78
N PRO A 36 1.13 -13.01 -8.22
CA PRO A 36 -0.23 -12.49 -8.09
C PRO A 36 -0.28 -11.30 -7.11
N PRO A 37 -1.22 -10.35 -7.28
CA PRO A 37 -1.45 -9.33 -6.28
C PRO A 37 -1.98 -9.93 -4.97
N PRO A 38 -1.69 -9.33 -3.81
CA PRO A 38 -2.20 -9.82 -2.54
C PRO A 38 -3.74 -9.70 -2.47
N PRO A 39 -4.44 -10.62 -1.76
CA PRO A 39 -5.89 -10.60 -1.65
C PRO A 39 -6.48 -9.26 -1.18
N ALA A 40 -5.81 -8.57 -0.27
CA ALA A 40 -6.25 -7.26 0.22
C ALA A 40 -6.29 -6.20 -0.90
N ALA A 41 -5.34 -6.24 -1.84
CA ALA A 41 -5.34 -5.36 -3.00
C ALA A 41 -6.54 -5.65 -3.93
N GLN A 42 -6.85 -6.92 -4.16
CA GLN A 42 -8.03 -7.33 -4.94
C GLN A 42 -9.34 -6.89 -4.28
N THR A 43 -9.43 -7.04 -2.96
CA THR A 43 -10.60 -6.61 -2.18
C THR A 43 -10.83 -5.11 -2.26
N THR A 44 -9.78 -4.32 -2.17
CA THR A 44 -9.87 -2.85 -2.16
C THR A 44 -9.81 -2.23 -3.55
N GLY A 45 -9.19 -2.90 -4.53
CA GLY A 45 -8.92 -2.33 -5.85
C GLY A 45 -7.65 -1.48 -5.90
N ILE A 46 -6.77 -1.59 -4.90
CA ILE A 46 -5.46 -0.94 -4.89
C ILE A 46 -4.56 -1.63 -5.90
N VAL A 47 -3.90 -0.85 -6.75
CA VAL A 47 -2.98 -1.37 -7.77
C VAL A 47 -1.57 -0.80 -7.57
N PRO A 48 -0.51 -1.65 -7.70
CA PRO A 48 0.87 -1.16 -7.72
C PRO A 48 1.14 -0.41 -9.04
N VAL A 49 1.90 0.68 -8.95
CA VAL A 49 2.32 1.45 -10.13
C VAL A 49 3.82 1.30 -10.35
N GLU A 50 4.59 1.63 -9.34
CA GLU A 50 6.05 1.63 -9.45
C GLU A 50 6.70 1.52 -8.07
N VAL A 51 7.86 0.92 -8.02
CA VAL A 51 8.69 0.86 -6.81
C VAL A 51 10.14 1.18 -7.15
N GLY A 52 10.81 1.85 -6.23
CA GLY A 52 12.22 2.15 -6.30
C GLY A 52 12.88 2.00 -4.93
N ASP A 53 14.17 2.27 -4.84
CA ASP A 53 14.90 2.16 -3.58
C ASP A 53 14.38 3.14 -2.53
N GLY A 54 13.70 2.63 -1.53
CA GLY A 54 13.10 3.39 -0.42
C GLY A 54 11.77 4.07 -0.73
N TRP A 55 11.11 3.75 -1.83
CA TRP A 55 9.80 4.32 -2.15
C TRP A 55 8.91 3.35 -2.93
N ALA A 56 7.59 3.57 -2.84
CA ALA A 56 6.59 2.80 -3.57
C ALA A 56 5.37 3.67 -3.89
N ARG A 57 4.80 3.49 -5.09
CA ARG A 57 3.62 4.21 -5.55
C ARG A 57 2.49 3.24 -5.88
N PHE A 58 1.32 3.55 -5.37
CA PHE A 58 0.09 2.80 -5.57
C PHE A 58 -1.03 3.74 -6.00
N GLU A 59 -2.02 3.18 -6.67
CA GLU A 59 -3.20 3.90 -7.11
C GLU A 59 -4.48 3.21 -6.65
N LEU A 60 -5.53 4.00 -6.49
CA LEU A 60 -6.89 3.56 -6.21
C LEU A 60 -7.87 4.41 -7.01
N GLU A 61 -8.65 3.79 -7.87
CA GLU A 61 -9.79 4.46 -8.50
C GLU A 61 -10.97 4.46 -7.52
N PRO A 62 -11.42 5.63 -7.04
CA PRO A 62 -12.55 5.70 -6.12
C PRO A 62 -13.83 5.15 -6.75
N ALA A 63 -14.59 4.37 -5.98
CA ALA A 63 -15.84 3.78 -6.42
C ALA A 63 -16.87 3.80 -5.29
N GLU A 64 -18.15 3.66 -5.61
CA GLU A 64 -19.24 3.70 -4.60
C GLU A 64 -19.07 2.66 -3.48
N TRP A 65 -18.49 1.50 -3.76
CA TRP A 65 -18.24 0.47 -2.74
C TRP A 65 -17.13 0.81 -1.73
N HIS A 66 -16.43 1.92 -1.95
CA HIS A 66 -15.48 2.48 -0.99
C HIS A 66 -16.13 3.47 -0.02
N TYR A 67 -17.41 3.82 -0.21
CA TYR A 67 -18.04 4.93 0.50
C TYR A 67 -18.41 4.58 1.94
N ASN A 68 -18.26 5.58 2.80
CA ASN A 68 -18.83 5.64 4.11
C ASN A 68 -20.30 6.14 4.02
N PRO A 69 -21.08 6.17 5.15
CA PRO A 69 -22.45 6.67 5.12
C PRO A 69 -22.61 8.14 4.71
N LEU A 70 -21.54 8.93 4.70
CA LEU A 70 -21.54 10.33 4.29
C LEU A 70 -21.33 10.54 2.78
N GLY A 71 -21.19 9.44 2.01
CA GLY A 71 -21.02 9.51 0.56
C GLY A 71 -19.60 9.89 0.11
N THR A 72 -18.59 9.61 0.92
CA THR A 72 -17.19 9.81 0.59
C THR A 72 -16.40 8.53 0.79
N VAL A 73 -15.22 8.42 0.18
CA VAL A 73 -14.32 7.27 0.37
C VAL A 73 -14.03 7.13 1.86
N HIS A 74 -14.27 5.93 2.39
CA HIS A 74 -14.09 5.64 3.81
C HIS A 74 -12.62 5.80 4.22
N GLY A 75 -12.37 6.44 5.37
CA GLY A 75 -11.02 6.65 5.89
C GLY A 75 -10.22 5.35 6.06
N GLY A 76 -10.89 4.23 6.36
CA GLY A 76 -10.27 2.91 6.40
C GLY A 76 -9.70 2.45 5.05
N ILE A 77 -10.37 2.79 3.94
CA ILE A 77 -9.86 2.49 2.59
C ILE A 77 -8.61 3.34 2.29
N LEU A 78 -8.66 4.64 2.60
CA LEU A 78 -7.50 5.53 2.47
C LEU A 78 -6.34 5.09 3.37
N SER A 79 -6.65 4.58 4.57
CA SER A 79 -5.65 4.02 5.49
C SER A 79 -5.01 2.76 4.92
N THR A 80 -5.78 1.87 4.29
CA THR A 80 -5.25 0.67 3.62
C THR A 80 -4.33 1.05 2.46
N LEU A 81 -4.70 2.05 1.65
CA LEU A 81 -3.86 2.57 0.58
C LEU A 81 -2.54 3.14 1.12
N ALA A 82 -2.61 3.95 2.20
CA ALA A 82 -1.43 4.52 2.85
C ALA A 82 -0.53 3.43 3.45
N ASP A 83 -1.08 2.50 4.24
CA ASP A 83 -0.32 1.40 4.85
C ASP A 83 0.37 0.52 3.81
N THR A 84 -0.31 0.25 2.69
CA THR A 84 0.27 -0.48 1.56
C THR A 84 1.50 0.24 0.99
N ALA A 85 1.38 1.53 0.69
CA ALA A 85 2.49 2.30 0.12
C ALA A 85 3.66 2.44 1.10
N LEU A 86 3.36 2.69 2.39
CA LEU A 86 4.35 2.82 3.46
C LEU A 86 5.12 1.53 3.69
N GLY A 87 4.40 0.41 3.86
CA GLY A 87 5.00 -0.90 4.10
C GLY A 87 5.82 -1.37 2.89
N CYS A 88 5.31 -1.17 1.68
CA CYS A 88 6.06 -1.51 0.45
C CYS A 88 7.30 -0.63 0.27
N ALA A 89 7.26 0.66 0.61
CA ALA A 89 8.45 1.51 0.61
C ALA A 89 9.54 0.95 1.54
N VAL A 90 9.17 0.56 2.77
CA VAL A 90 10.10 -0.12 3.70
C VAL A 90 10.59 -1.43 3.11
N HIS A 91 9.71 -2.25 2.56
CA HIS A 91 10.05 -3.55 1.99
C HIS A 91 11.11 -3.43 0.87
N THR A 92 11.08 -2.38 0.05
CA THR A 92 12.11 -2.17 -1.00
C THR A 92 13.54 -2.10 -0.47
N LYS A 93 13.72 -1.80 0.83
CA LYS A 93 15.04 -1.70 1.48
C LYS A 93 15.48 -2.99 2.17
N LEU A 94 14.64 -4.01 2.19
CA LEU A 94 14.89 -5.22 2.97
C LEU A 94 15.52 -6.32 2.09
N PRO A 95 16.60 -6.96 2.58
CA PRO A 95 17.19 -8.11 1.91
C PRO A 95 16.29 -9.34 2.02
N ALA A 96 16.52 -10.34 1.19
CA ALA A 96 15.89 -11.65 1.28
C ALA A 96 15.92 -12.19 2.72
N GLY A 97 14.84 -12.81 3.16
CA GLY A 97 14.73 -13.35 4.51
C GLY A 97 14.41 -12.32 5.61
N THR A 98 14.26 -11.06 5.28
CA THR A 98 13.83 -10.03 6.26
C THR A 98 12.41 -9.59 5.95
N GLY A 99 11.49 -9.85 6.88
CA GLY A 99 10.13 -9.34 6.84
C GLY A 99 9.97 -8.04 7.62
N TYR A 100 8.76 -7.52 7.61
CA TYR A 100 8.38 -6.35 8.41
C TYR A 100 6.91 -6.43 8.82
N THR A 101 6.54 -5.64 9.83
CA THR A 101 5.15 -5.39 10.19
C THR A 101 4.98 -3.95 10.67
N SER A 102 3.88 -3.30 10.29
CA SER A 102 3.53 -1.98 10.81
C SER A 102 3.20 -2.10 12.31
N LEU A 103 3.79 -1.25 13.13
CA LEU A 103 3.49 -1.14 14.57
C LEU A 103 2.40 -0.10 14.84
N ASP A 104 2.31 0.89 13.99
CA ASP A 104 1.33 1.98 14.07
C ASP A 104 0.99 2.50 12.66
N LEU A 105 -0.04 3.28 12.58
CA LEU A 105 -0.37 4.10 11.42
C LEU A 105 -1.03 5.38 11.91
N THR A 106 -0.35 6.50 11.74
CA THR A 106 -0.93 7.83 11.98
C THR A 106 -1.29 8.45 10.64
N ILE A 107 -2.57 8.77 10.43
CA ILE A 107 -3.05 9.38 9.20
C ILE A 107 -3.86 10.64 9.49
N LYS A 108 -3.64 11.68 8.69
CA LYS A 108 -4.40 12.93 8.68
C LYS A 108 -5.16 13.03 7.37
N PHE A 109 -6.48 13.06 7.44
CA PHE A 109 -7.36 13.29 6.30
C PHE A 109 -7.54 14.79 6.14
N THR A 110 -7.07 15.35 5.03
CA THR A 110 -7.09 16.79 4.78
C THR A 110 -8.23 17.20 3.85
N ARG A 111 -8.77 16.23 3.08
CA ARG A 111 -9.84 16.44 2.10
C ARG A 111 -10.63 15.16 1.90
N ALA A 112 -11.95 15.27 1.74
CA ALA A 112 -12.79 14.16 1.33
C ALA A 112 -12.49 13.76 -0.12
N ALA A 113 -12.51 12.46 -0.40
CA ALA A 113 -12.42 11.90 -1.74
C ALA A 113 -13.76 11.26 -2.14
N THR A 114 -14.12 11.38 -3.40
CA THR A 114 -15.32 10.78 -4.04
C THR A 114 -14.92 10.22 -5.40
N VAL A 115 -15.86 9.60 -6.10
CA VAL A 115 -15.65 9.17 -7.51
C VAL A 115 -15.24 10.33 -8.42
N ASP A 116 -15.65 11.56 -8.10
CA ASP A 116 -15.31 12.76 -8.88
C ASP A 116 -13.90 13.30 -8.58
N SER A 117 -13.22 12.74 -7.58
CA SER A 117 -11.84 13.12 -7.26
C SER A 117 -10.83 12.62 -8.30
N GLY A 118 -11.27 11.73 -9.20
CA GLY A 118 -10.39 11.04 -10.13
C GLY A 118 -9.47 10.03 -9.40
N LEU A 119 -8.49 9.53 -10.12
CA LEU A 119 -7.56 8.54 -9.62
C LEU A 119 -6.80 9.05 -8.40
N LEU A 120 -6.85 8.31 -7.30
CA LEU A 120 -6.05 8.58 -6.11
C LEU A 120 -4.68 7.94 -6.27
N THR A 121 -3.63 8.73 -6.07
CA THR A 121 -2.24 8.24 -6.07
C THR A 121 -1.66 8.35 -4.68
N CYS A 122 -1.05 7.28 -4.19
CA CYS A 122 -0.34 7.25 -2.93
C CYS A 122 1.13 6.92 -3.14
N GLU A 123 2.01 7.79 -2.69
CA GLU A 123 3.45 7.55 -2.70
C GLU A 123 3.96 7.49 -1.26
N GLY A 124 4.56 6.34 -0.93
CA GLY A 124 5.24 6.11 0.34
C GLY A 124 6.75 6.21 0.15
N THR A 125 7.43 6.83 1.12
CA THR A 125 8.88 7.02 1.12
C THR A 125 9.45 6.72 2.50
N VAL A 126 10.55 5.98 2.54
CA VAL A 126 11.30 5.71 3.78
C VAL A 126 11.95 7.01 4.26
N VAL A 127 11.65 7.39 5.51
CA VAL A 127 12.28 8.53 6.19
C VAL A 127 13.58 8.10 6.83
N THR A 128 13.57 6.95 7.53
CA THR A 128 14.74 6.39 8.16
C THR A 128 14.60 4.87 8.30
N ILE A 129 15.73 4.18 8.24
CA ILE A 129 15.79 2.74 8.50
C ILE A 129 16.96 2.46 9.43
N GLY A 130 16.65 1.77 10.52
CA GLY A 130 17.63 1.31 11.51
C GLY A 130 17.77 -0.21 11.50
N ARG A 131 18.37 -0.72 12.57
CA ARG A 131 18.61 -2.17 12.71
C ARG A 131 17.34 -2.97 12.99
N ARG A 132 16.36 -2.39 13.69
CA ARG A 132 15.14 -3.06 14.15
C ARG A 132 13.85 -2.39 13.69
N THR A 133 13.92 -1.14 13.30
CA THR A 133 12.74 -0.36 12.91
C THR A 133 13.04 0.50 11.70
N ALA A 134 11.99 0.80 10.94
CA ALA A 134 12.00 1.78 9.86
C ALA A 134 10.81 2.72 10.03
N THR A 135 10.98 3.98 9.69
CA THR A 135 9.89 4.97 9.62
C THR A 135 9.70 5.39 8.17
N ALA A 136 8.45 5.46 7.74
CA ALA A 136 8.08 5.92 6.41
C ALA A 136 6.95 6.93 6.48
N GLU A 137 6.86 7.81 5.48
CA GLU A 137 5.74 8.73 5.28
C GLU A 137 5.09 8.51 3.93
N ALA A 138 3.80 8.84 3.80
CA ALA A 138 3.07 8.75 2.56
C ALA A 138 2.13 9.93 2.34
N ARG A 139 1.88 10.23 1.08
CA ARG A 139 0.90 11.24 0.66
C ARG A 139 -0.07 10.61 -0.32
N ILE A 140 -1.36 10.84 -0.07
CA ILE A 140 -2.43 10.51 -1.02
C ILE A 140 -2.87 11.80 -1.68
N THR A 141 -2.86 11.82 -3.01
CA THR A 141 -3.33 12.95 -3.81
C THR A 141 -4.47 12.51 -4.73
N ASP A 142 -5.35 13.45 -5.10
CA ASP A 142 -6.41 13.23 -6.08
C ASP A 142 -5.90 13.43 -7.53
N GLY A 143 -6.76 13.20 -8.50
CA GLY A 143 -6.44 13.33 -9.92
C GLY A 143 -6.02 14.74 -10.37
N SER A 144 -6.23 15.76 -9.53
CA SER A 144 -5.75 17.13 -9.75
C SER A 144 -4.49 17.49 -8.96
N GLY A 145 -3.92 16.51 -8.22
CA GLY A 145 -2.71 16.69 -7.40
C GLY A 145 -2.96 17.31 -6.02
N ARG A 146 -4.23 17.48 -5.60
CA ARG A 146 -4.55 18.02 -4.28
C ARG A 146 -4.39 16.94 -3.21
N MET A 147 -3.82 17.30 -2.06
CA MET A 147 -3.64 16.36 -0.95
C MET A 147 -4.97 15.92 -0.35
N ILE A 148 -5.19 14.62 -0.28
CA ILE A 148 -6.31 13.95 0.38
C ILE A 148 -5.92 13.53 1.80
N ALA A 149 -4.74 12.94 1.97
CA ALA A 149 -4.23 12.51 3.27
C ALA A 149 -2.71 12.49 3.31
N HIS A 150 -2.19 12.60 4.53
CA HIS A 150 -0.78 12.36 4.86
C HIS A 150 -0.70 11.33 5.97
N ALA A 151 0.20 10.37 5.85
CA ALA A 151 0.37 9.28 6.80
C ALA A 151 1.84 9.04 7.15
N VAL A 152 2.04 8.49 8.35
CA VAL A 152 3.35 8.05 8.87
C VAL A 152 3.17 6.72 9.56
N THR A 153 4.14 5.83 9.41
CA THR A 153 4.20 4.54 10.11
C THR A 153 5.59 4.26 10.66
N THR A 154 5.63 3.47 11.72
CA THR A 154 6.85 2.79 12.17
C THR A 154 6.68 1.29 11.92
N CYS A 155 7.60 0.69 11.20
CA CYS A 155 7.64 -0.75 10.96
C CYS A 155 8.70 -1.41 11.84
N LEU A 156 8.36 -2.57 12.41
CA LEU A 156 9.31 -3.50 13.00
C LEU A 156 9.92 -4.35 11.88
N LEU A 157 11.24 -4.47 11.86
CA LEU A 157 11.97 -5.34 10.95
C LEU A 157 12.19 -6.69 11.61
N ILE A 158 11.87 -7.77 10.89
CA ILE A 158 11.85 -9.15 11.40
C ILE A 158 12.79 -9.98 10.53
N PRO A 159 14.07 -10.15 10.93
CA PRO A 159 14.97 -11.09 10.26
C PRO A 159 14.40 -12.50 10.36
N SER A 160 14.52 -13.30 9.29
CA SER A 160 14.32 -14.75 9.41
C SER A 160 15.50 -15.35 10.19
N ASP A 161 15.19 -16.27 11.06
CA ASP A 161 16.16 -17.08 11.82
C ASP A 161 17.06 -17.91 10.87
#